data_a45fbc09938b5fe182276b304415beba
#
_entry.id   a45fbc09938b5fe182276b304415beba
#
_cell.length_a   1.000
_cell.length_b   1.000
_cell.length_c   1.000
_cell.angle_alpha   90.00
_cell.angle_beta   90.00
_cell.angle_gamma   90.00
#
_symmetry.space_group_name_H-M   'P 1'
#
loop_
_entity.id
_entity.type
_entity.pdbx_description
1 polymer ?
#
loop_
_entity_poly.entity_id
_entity_poly.type
_entity_poly.pdbx_seq_one_letter_code
_entity_poly.pdbx_strand_id
1 'polypeptide(L)'
;MMKTPFISAKELETITDTYPTPFHLYDEKGIREKARAVNKAFAWNKGFKEYFAVKATPTPAILKILQEENCGVDCATEVELLMSHKLGFTDIMFSSNDTPAREFQYAKKIGATINLDAYEHIAFLKEVAGLPDTISLRYNPGGVFALGTDIMDNPNESKFGMTKEQLLKGIQELKAQGVKHFGVHSFLASNTVTNDYYPELARQLFELAVEIQEKTGVAIDFVNLSGGIGVNYLPSQEANDIAVIGEGVHRAFDDVLVPAGLGEVKIFTELGRFMLAPHGLLVTKVLHRKQTYRTYIGVDASAVNLMRPAMYDAYHHITNMSNPNGKLETVDVVGSLCENNDKFAKQRELPEARVGDILVIHDTGAHGFSMGYQYNGRLRSAEILYQEDGTARLIRRAEIPEDYFATIEGFDFD
;
A
#
# COMPACT_ATOMS: atom_id res chain seq x y z
N MET A 1 15.40 -6.71 16.68
CA MET A 1 15.22 -5.56 17.61
C MET A 1 13.75 -5.48 18.00
N MET A 2 13.39 -5.20 19.25
CA MET A 2 11.99 -4.92 19.61
C MET A 2 11.54 -3.63 18.90
N LYS A 3 10.31 -3.63 18.34
CA LYS A 3 9.75 -2.44 17.75
C LYS A 3 9.38 -1.44 18.84
N THR A 4 9.70 -0.17 18.61
CA THR A 4 9.40 0.92 19.54
C THR A 4 8.30 1.78 18.92
N PRO A 5 7.22 2.09 19.66
CA PRO A 5 6.22 3.04 19.19
C PRO A 5 6.83 4.43 18.96
N PHE A 6 6.34 5.15 17.96
CA PHE A 6 6.77 6.53 17.67
C PHE A 6 6.21 7.55 18.66
N ILE A 7 5.40 7.14 19.61
CA ILE A 7 4.76 7.96 20.64
C ILE A 7 5.05 7.40 22.03
N SER A 8 5.20 8.26 23.03
CA SER A 8 5.36 7.86 24.42
C SER A 8 4.00 7.44 25.05
N ALA A 9 4.07 6.65 26.12
CA ALA A 9 2.86 6.24 26.87
C ALA A 9 2.05 7.44 27.38
N LYS A 10 2.73 8.49 27.86
CA LYS A 10 2.08 9.70 28.37
C LYS A 10 1.35 10.49 27.28
N GLU A 11 1.95 10.65 26.12
CA GLU A 11 1.32 11.34 24.98
C GLU A 11 0.12 10.53 24.48
N LEU A 12 0.27 9.19 24.38
CA LEU A 12 -0.81 8.31 23.98
C LEU A 12 -1.99 8.35 24.98
N GLU A 13 -1.73 8.41 26.28
CA GLU A 13 -2.75 8.57 27.31
C GLU A 13 -3.57 9.85 27.07
N THR A 14 -2.91 10.98 26.80
CA THR A 14 -3.58 12.25 26.45
C THR A 14 -4.48 12.12 25.22
N ILE A 15 -4.04 11.35 24.21
CA ILE A 15 -4.85 11.10 23.02
C ILE A 15 -6.05 10.23 23.34
N THR A 16 -5.87 9.17 24.13
CA THR A 16 -6.97 8.25 24.51
C THR A 16 -7.99 8.89 25.44
N ASP A 17 -7.64 9.93 26.20
CA ASP A 17 -8.57 10.74 26.97
C ASP A 17 -9.50 11.57 26.09
N THR A 18 -9.03 11.93 24.89
CA THR A 18 -9.80 12.75 23.93
C THR A 18 -10.56 11.89 22.92
N TYR A 19 -9.93 10.82 22.43
CA TYR A 19 -10.46 9.96 21.38
C TYR A 19 -10.63 8.54 21.89
N PRO A 20 -11.88 8.02 21.90
CA PRO A 20 -12.15 6.65 22.33
C PRO A 20 -11.43 5.61 21.43
N THR A 21 -10.87 4.58 22.05
CA THR A 21 -10.35 3.40 21.36
C THR A 21 -11.50 2.54 20.80
N PRO A 22 -11.27 1.72 19.73
CA PRO A 22 -10.03 1.64 18.97
C PRO A 22 -9.90 2.76 17.94
N PHE A 23 -8.67 3.12 17.57
CA PHE A 23 -8.41 4.03 16.47
C PHE A 23 -7.06 3.74 15.80
N HIS A 24 -6.90 4.14 14.53
CA HIS A 24 -5.60 4.17 13.86
C HIS A 24 -4.91 5.49 14.14
N LEU A 25 -3.65 5.43 14.54
CA LEU A 25 -2.79 6.61 14.77
C LEU A 25 -1.67 6.63 13.76
N TYR A 26 -1.53 7.73 13.02
CA TYR A 26 -0.49 7.92 12.00
C TYR A 26 0.54 8.95 12.44
N ASP A 27 1.81 8.66 12.15
CA ASP A 27 2.97 9.52 12.43
C ASP A 27 3.28 10.42 11.23
N GLU A 28 2.89 11.70 11.28
CA GLU A 28 3.15 12.65 10.19
C GLU A 28 4.63 12.78 9.90
N LYS A 29 5.46 12.92 10.93
CA LYS A 29 6.90 13.10 10.79
C LYS A 29 7.53 11.90 10.08
N GLY A 30 7.23 10.70 10.53
CA GLY A 30 7.74 9.47 9.91
C GLY A 30 7.30 9.29 8.46
N ILE A 31 6.06 9.65 8.12
CA ILE A 31 5.54 9.63 6.74
C ILE A 31 6.35 10.58 5.85
N ARG A 32 6.58 11.83 6.29
CA ARG A 32 7.37 12.83 5.54
C ARG A 32 8.81 12.38 5.35
N GLU A 33 9.45 11.90 6.42
CA GLU A 33 10.83 11.40 6.38
C GLU A 33 10.97 10.22 5.41
N LYS A 34 9.99 9.31 5.38
CA LYS A 34 9.98 8.18 4.45
C LYS A 34 9.84 8.63 3.00
N ALA A 35 8.95 9.55 2.70
CA ALA A 35 8.77 10.09 1.35
C ALA A 35 10.05 10.80 0.85
N ARG A 36 10.67 11.61 1.71
CA ARG A 36 11.97 12.27 1.42
C ARG A 36 13.08 11.26 1.18
N ALA A 37 13.13 10.17 1.96
CA ALA A 37 14.13 9.12 1.80
C ALA A 37 13.99 8.40 0.45
N VAL A 38 12.77 8.07 0.02
CA VAL A 38 12.50 7.47 -1.28
C VAL A 38 12.91 8.42 -2.42
N ASN A 39 12.46 9.67 -2.39
CA ASN A 39 12.83 10.68 -3.39
C ASN A 39 14.34 10.87 -3.47
N LYS A 40 15.04 10.87 -2.34
CA LYS A 40 16.51 10.99 -2.29
C LYS A 40 17.20 9.78 -2.89
N ALA A 41 16.74 8.57 -2.63
CA ALA A 41 17.35 7.33 -3.12
C ALA A 41 17.32 7.21 -4.65
N PHE A 42 16.34 7.83 -5.29
CA PHE A 42 16.18 7.82 -6.75
C PHE A 42 16.48 9.17 -7.42
N ALA A 43 17.05 10.14 -6.68
CA ALA A 43 17.36 11.49 -7.21
C ALA A 43 18.37 11.52 -8.37
N TRP A 44 19.09 10.42 -8.61
CA TRP A 44 19.98 10.23 -9.76
C TRP A 44 19.19 10.20 -11.10
N ASN A 45 17.94 9.76 -11.11
CA ASN A 45 17.05 9.80 -12.27
C ASN A 45 16.22 11.09 -12.24
N LYS A 46 16.49 12.03 -13.16
CA LYS A 46 15.83 13.36 -13.18
C LYS A 46 14.31 13.30 -13.39
N GLY A 47 13.80 12.19 -13.90
CA GLY A 47 12.39 11.97 -14.15
C GLY A 47 11.71 11.10 -13.09
N PHE A 48 12.41 10.76 -12.01
CA PHE A 48 11.86 9.92 -10.96
C PHE A 48 10.56 10.48 -10.36
N LYS A 49 9.61 9.59 -10.13
CA LYS A 49 8.37 9.92 -9.41
C LYS A 49 7.88 8.72 -8.60
N GLU A 50 7.65 8.95 -7.31
CA GLU A 50 6.88 8.04 -6.48
C GLU A 50 5.39 8.34 -6.65
N TYR A 51 4.61 7.35 -7.09
CA TYR A 51 3.15 7.38 -7.15
C TYR A 51 2.60 6.54 -6.00
N PHE A 52 2.27 7.18 -4.90
CA PHE A 52 1.77 6.45 -3.73
C PHE A 52 0.53 5.61 -4.07
N ALA A 53 0.58 4.30 -3.77
CA ALA A 53 -0.56 3.40 -3.99
C ALA A 53 -1.71 3.73 -3.02
N VAL A 54 -2.74 4.43 -3.52
CA VAL A 54 -3.87 4.95 -2.71
C VAL A 54 -4.57 3.85 -1.92
N LYS A 55 -4.71 2.66 -2.49
CA LYS A 55 -5.29 1.47 -1.82
C LYS A 55 -4.65 1.12 -0.48
N ALA A 56 -3.41 1.53 -0.26
CA ALA A 56 -2.71 1.25 0.99
C ALA A 56 -3.28 2.07 2.15
N THR A 57 -3.64 3.35 1.90
CA THR A 57 -4.24 4.24 2.91
C THR A 57 -5.02 5.36 2.21
N PRO A 58 -6.29 5.12 1.83
CA PRO A 58 -7.11 6.07 1.07
C PRO A 58 -7.69 7.17 1.96
N THR A 59 -6.82 7.94 2.61
CA THR A 59 -7.21 8.98 3.57
C THR A 59 -6.71 10.35 3.12
N PRO A 60 -7.61 11.31 2.82
CA PRO A 60 -7.27 12.62 2.24
C PRO A 60 -6.16 13.38 2.95
N ALA A 61 -6.13 13.35 4.29
CA ALA A 61 -5.11 14.03 5.07
C ALA A 61 -3.70 13.44 4.82
N ILE A 62 -3.61 12.11 4.73
CA ILE A 62 -2.35 11.40 4.44
C ILE A 62 -1.91 11.67 3.00
N LEU A 63 -2.83 11.62 2.03
CA LEU A 63 -2.51 11.90 0.64
C LEU A 63 -1.98 13.34 0.46
N LYS A 64 -2.52 14.32 1.20
CA LYS A 64 -1.99 15.69 1.20
C LYS A 64 -0.55 15.78 1.69
N ILE A 65 -0.21 15.10 2.77
CA ILE A 65 1.17 15.04 3.27
C ILE A 65 2.11 14.51 2.18
N LEU A 66 1.73 13.43 1.51
CA LEU A 66 2.54 12.86 0.43
C LEU A 66 2.62 13.78 -0.80
N GLN A 67 1.55 14.50 -1.12
CA GLN A 67 1.56 15.52 -2.18
C GLN A 67 2.55 16.65 -1.88
N GLU A 68 2.58 17.13 -0.65
CA GLU A 68 3.54 18.15 -0.17
C GLU A 68 4.99 17.66 -0.24
N GLU A 69 5.22 16.34 -0.13
CA GLU A 69 6.52 15.69 -0.30
C GLU A 69 6.78 15.24 -1.77
N ASN A 70 6.08 15.85 -2.73
CA ASN A 70 6.26 15.63 -4.17
C ASN A 70 5.93 14.20 -4.65
N CYS A 71 5.07 13.47 -3.98
CA CYS A 71 4.54 12.20 -4.48
C CYS A 71 3.34 12.44 -5.40
N GLY A 72 3.22 11.64 -6.46
CA GLY A 72 1.98 11.40 -7.18
C GLY A 72 1.15 10.32 -6.49
N VAL A 73 0.11 9.84 -7.17
CA VAL A 73 -0.75 8.75 -6.68
C VAL A 73 -0.99 7.69 -7.75
N ASP A 74 -1.02 6.42 -7.34
CA ASP A 74 -1.52 5.31 -8.13
C ASP A 74 -2.92 4.93 -7.64
N CYS A 75 -3.90 5.02 -8.54
CA CYS A 75 -5.31 4.75 -8.30
C CYS A 75 -5.73 3.46 -9.00
N ALA A 76 -6.56 2.65 -8.34
CA ALA A 76 -7.08 1.40 -8.87
C ALA A 76 -8.61 1.42 -9.15
N THR A 77 -9.33 2.49 -8.74
CA THR A 77 -10.78 2.60 -8.85
C THR A 77 -11.24 4.04 -9.10
N GLU A 78 -12.50 4.18 -9.53
CA GLU A 78 -13.14 5.49 -9.68
C GLU A 78 -13.12 6.33 -8.40
N VAL A 79 -13.36 5.72 -7.24
CA VAL A 79 -13.36 6.43 -5.96
C VAL A 79 -11.99 7.00 -5.63
N GLU A 80 -10.93 6.26 -5.87
CA GLU A 80 -9.55 6.72 -5.68
C GLU A 80 -9.19 7.85 -6.66
N LEU A 81 -9.61 7.74 -7.93
CA LEU A 81 -9.46 8.80 -8.93
C LEU A 81 -10.19 10.08 -8.55
N LEU A 82 -11.47 9.96 -8.13
CA LEU A 82 -12.29 11.10 -7.69
C LEU A 82 -11.65 11.83 -6.49
N MET A 83 -11.21 11.08 -5.50
CA MET A 83 -10.56 11.62 -4.31
C MET A 83 -9.26 12.33 -4.68
N SER A 84 -8.40 11.69 -5.45
CA SER A 84 -7.10 12.23 -5.86
C SER A 84 -7.25 13.49 -6.71
N HIS A 85 -8.17 13.47 -7.68
CA HIS A 85 -8.48 14.65 -8.49
C HIS A 85 -9.03 15.81 -7.64
N LYS A 86 -9.94 15.52 -6.70
CA LYS A 86 -10.50 16.54 -5.78
C LYS A 86 -9.43 17.14 -4.85
N LEU A 87 -8.39 16.39 -4.50
CA LEU A 87 -7.25 16.86 -3.74
C LEU A 87 -6.25 17.68 -4.56
N GLY A 88 -6.44 17.75 -5.90
CA GLY A 88 -5.60 18.54 -6.80
C GLY A 88 -4.33 17.82 -7.26
N PHE A 89 -4.29 16.49 -7.22
CA PHE A 89 -3.20 15.75 -7.84
C PHE A 89 -3.25 15.90 -9.37
N THR A 90 -2.08 16.14 -9.97
CA THR A 90 -1.86 16.17 -11.42
C THR A 90 -1.09 14.94 -11.89
N ASP A 91 -0.22 14.40 -11.03
CA ASP A 91 0.53 13.17 -11.29
C ASP A 91 -0.30 11.98 -10.77
N ILE A 92 -1.09 11.39 -11.65
CA ILE A 92 -1.98 10.26 -11.34
C ILE A 92 -1.67 9.11 -12.30
N MET A 93 -1.29 7.95 -11.75
CA MET A 93 -1.33 6.66 -12.43
C MET A 93 -2.70 6.02 -12.21
N PHE A 94 -3.18 5.28 -13.19
CA PHE A 94 -4.40 4.47 -13.07
C PHE A 94 -4.10 3.03 -13.46
N SER A 95 -3.91 2.19 -12.45
CA SER A 95 -3.54 0.77 -12.57
C SER A 95 -4.68 -0.11 -12.06
N SER A 96 -5.65 -0.36 -12.92
CA SER A 96 -6.81 -1.24 -12.65
C SER A 96 -6.72 -2.49 -13.53
N ASN A 97 -7.33 -3.61 -13.10
CA ASN A 97 -7.22 -4.89 -13.83
C ASN A 97 -8.50 -5.27 -14.59
N ASP A 98 -9.66 -5.33 -13.95
CA ASP A 98 -10.95 -5.63 -14.59
C ASP A 98 -11.77 -4.31 -14.70
N THR A 99 -11.29 -3.41 -15.53
CA THR A 99 -11.67 -2.00 -15.52
C THR A 99 -13.01 -1.75 -16.22
N PRO A 100 -14.04 -1.24 -15.53
CA PRO A 100 -15.29 -0.84 -16.19
C PRO A 100 -15.12 0.43 -17.02
N ALA A 101 -15.99 0.59 -18.04
CA ALA A 101 -15.94 1.71 -18.98
C ALA A 101 -15.87 3.09 -18.32
N ARG A 102 -16.68 3.31 -17.26
CA ARG A 102 -16.74 4.60 -16.55
C ARG A 102 -15.40 5.00 -15.92
N GLU A 103 -14.61 4.03 -15.48
CA GLU A 103 -13.30 4.28 -14.85
C GLU A 103 -12.29 4.72 -15.89
N PHE A 104 -12.22 4.06 -17.06
CA PHE A 104 -11.39 4.52 -18.18
C PHE A 104 -11.79 5.92 -18.68
N GLN A 105 -13.10 6.17 -18.80
CA GLN A 105 -13.61 7.48 -19.18
C GLN A 105 -13.17 8.56 -18.20
N TYR A 106 -13.29 8.28 -16.90
CA TYR A 106 -12.93 9.26 -15.88
C TYR A 106 -11.40 9.45 -15.78
N ALA A 107 -10.63 8.38 -15.80
CA ALA A 107 -9.16 8.44 -15.79
C ALA A 107 -8.64 9.30 -16.95
N LYS A 108 -9.14 9.06 -18.18
CA LYS A 108 -8.78 9.88 -19.35
C LYS A 108 -9.23 11.33 -19.21
N LYS A 109 -10.45 11.57 -18.72
CA LYS A 109 -11.00 12.92 -18.53
C LYS A 109 -10.13 13.78 -17.63
N ILE A 110 -9.57 13.21 -16.56
CA ILE A 110 -8.71 13.93 -15.60
C ILE A 110 -7.24 13.94 -15.99
N GLY A 111 -6.86 13.30 -17.11
CA GLY A 111 -5.48 13.25 -17.59
C GLY A 111 -4.58 12.26 -16.84
N ALA A 112 -5.15 11.26 -16.16
CA ALA A 112 -4.37 10.20 -15.52
C ALA A 112 -3.63 9.36 -16.57
N THR A 113 -2.41 8.92 -16.26
CA THR A 113 -1.67 7.95 -17.08
C THR A 113 -2.29 6.56 -16.88
N ILE A 114 -2.88 6.02 -17.94
CA ILE A 114 -3.55 4.72 -17.90
C ILE A 114 -2.53 3.60 -18.10
N ASN A 115 -2.49 2.66 -17.17
CA ASN A 115 -1.71 1.43 -17.25
C ASN A 115 -2.65 0.26 -17.61
N LEU A 116 -2.51 -0.28 -18.83
CA LEU A 116 -3.34 -1.38 -19.32
C LEU A 116 -2.85 -2.72 -18.77
N ASP A 117 -3.73 -3.43 -18.09
CA ASP A 117 -3.43 -4.73 -17.48
C ASP A 117 -3.53 -5.89 -18.48
N ALA A 118 -4.37 -5.77 -19.51
CA ALA A 118 -4.60 -6.82 -20.49
C ALA A 118 -4.59 -6.28 -21.93
N TYR A 119 -4.20 -7.14 -22.89
CA TYR A 119 -4.18 -6.79 -24.32
C TYR A 119 -5.56 -6.36 -24.84
N GLU A 120 -6.61 -7.03 -24.38
CA GLU A 120 -8.01 -6.77 -24.73
C GLU A 120 -8.47 -5.36 -24.29
N HIS A 121 -7.84 -4.80 -23.27
CA HIS A 121 -8.12 -3.44 -22.82
C HIS A 121 -7.79 -2.38 -23.86
N ILE A 122 -6.93 -2.63 -24.86
CA ILE A 122 -6.59 -1.70 -25.93
C ILE A 122 -7.84 -1.35 -26.75
N ALA A 123 -8.53 -2.38 -27.23
CA ALA A 123 -9.75 -2.19 -28.03
C ALA A 123 -10.86 -1.58 -27.18
N PHE A 124 -11.02 -2.04 -25.93
CA PHE A 124 -12.05 -1.56 -25.03
C PHE A 124 -11.83 -0.09 -24.64
N LEU A 125 -10.61 0.29 -24.25
CA LEU A 125 -10.29 1.70 -23.95
C LEU A 125 -10.58 2.60 -25.15
N LYS A 126 -10.17 2.18 -26.36
CA LYS A 126 -10.44 2.94 -27.59
C LYS A 126 -11.93 3.16 -27.81
N GLU A 127 -12.74 2.12 -27.62
CA GLU A 127 -14.20 2.17 -27.81
C GLU A 127 -14.87 3.10 -26.79
N VAL A 128 -14.56 2.92 -25.50
CA VAL A 128 -15.32 3.58 -24.42
C VAL A 128 -14.83 4.99 -24.08
N ALA A 129 -13.55 5.28 -24.32
CA ALA A 129 -12.95 6.56 -23.94
C ALA A 129 -12.07 7.19 -25.04
N GLY A 130 -11.66 6.42 -26.06
CA GLY A 130 -10.62 6.80 -27.01
C GLY A 130 -9.22 6.72 -26.39
N LEU A 131 -8.18 6.59 -27.21
CA LEU A 131 -6.81 6.46 -26.74
C LEU A 131 -6.23 7.81 -26.27
N PRO A 132 -5.52 7.87 -25.13
CA PRO A 132 -4.69 9.04 -24.76
C PRO A 132 -3.35 9.02 -25.49
N ASP A 133 -2.61 10.14 -25.43
CA ASP A 133 -1.26 10.24 -26.04
C ASP A 133 -0.23 9.37 -25.30
N THR A 134 -0.43 9.11 -24.02
CA THR A 134 0.47 8.33 -23.16
C THR A 134 -0.24 7.09 -22.61
N ILE A 135 0.35 5.92 -22.80
CA ILE A 135 -0.18 4.64 -22.27
C ILE A 135 0.97 3.82 -21.66
N SER A 136 0.71 3.23 -20.52
CA SER A 136 1.56 2.19 -19.93
C SER A 136 0.93 0.80 -20.14
N LEU A 137 1.76 -0.23 -20.25
CA LEU A 137 1.33 -1.61 -20.38
C LEU A 137 1.96 -2.44 -19.27
N ARG A 138 1.14 -3.26 -18.60
CA ARG A 138 1.59 -4.14 -17.53
C ARG A 138 2.13 -5.45 -18.12
N TYR A 139 3.40 -5.70 -17.86
CA TYR A 139 4.10 -6.92 -18.26
C TYR A 139 3.96 -8.03 -17.21
N ASN A 140 3.69 -9.24 -17.68
CA ASN A 140 3.77 -10.47 -16.91
C ASN A 140 4.86 -11.36 -17.55
N PRO A 141 6.00 -11.59 -16.86
CA PRO A 141 7.10 -12.39 -17.42
C PRO A 141 6.76 -13.88 -17.53
N GLY A 142 5.69 -14.34 -16.86
CA GLY A 142 5.43 -15.77 -16.71
C GLY A 142 6.43 -16.47 -15.77
N GLY A 143 6.38 -17.78 -15.69
CA GLY A 143 7.31 -18.58 -14.88
C GLY A 143 7.13 -18.38 -13.37
N VAL A 144 8.24 -18.58 -12.65
CA VAL A 144 8.33 -18.41 -11.19
C VAL A 144 9.30 -17.26 -10.91
N PHE A 145 8.88 -16.32 -10.10
CA PHE A 145 9.74 -15.24 -9.64
C PHE A 145 10.43 -15.65 -8.32
N ALA A 146 11.75 -15.82 -8.35
CA ALA A 146 12.53 -16.37 -7.23
C ALA A 146 12.46 -15.55 -5.94
N LEU A 147 12.22 -14.23 -6.03
CA LEU A 147 12.08 -13.31 -4.91
C LEU A 147 10.59 -13.03 -4.56
N GLY A 148 9.67 -13.89 -5.04
CA GLY A 148 8.24 -13.82 -4.72
C GLY A 148 7.95 -14.09 -3.24
N THR A 149 6.72 -13.81 -2.85
CA THR A 149 6.20 -14.05 -1.48
C THR A 149 4.85 -14.75 -1.55
N ASP A 150 4.43 -15.40 -0.46
CA ASP A 150 3.14 -16.09 -0.35
C ASP A 150 1.90 -15.15 -0.43
N ILE A 151 2.12 -13.83 -0.55
CA ILE A 151 1.03 -12.85 -0.70
C ILE A 151 0.55 -12.75 -2.15
N MET A 152 1.39 -13.10 -3.11
CA MET A 152 1.06 -13.11 -4.54
C MET A 152 1.40 -14.46 -5.15
N ASP A 153 0.55 -14.91 -6.08
CA ASP A 153 0.82 -16.07 -6.91
C ASP A 153 2.05 -15.86 -7.79
N ASN A 154 2.65 -16.96 -8.23
CA ASN A 154 3.68 -16.90 -9.27
C ASN A 154 3.13 -16.24 -10.54
N PRO A 155 3.99 -15.58 -11.36
CA PRO A 155 3.54 -14.88 -12.56
C PRO A 155 2.68 -15.74 -13.50
N ASN A 156 2.94 -17.05 -13.63
CA ASN A 156 2.11 -17.96 -14.43
C ASN A 156 0.67 -18.14 -13.92
N GLU A 157 0.44 -17.95 -12.63
CA GLU A 157 -0.85 -18.16 -11.95
C GLU A 157 -1.54 -16.82 -11.65
N SER A 158 -0.79 -15.75 -11.77
CA SER A 158 -1.28 -14.39 -11.51
C SER A 158 -2.27 -13.95 -12.59
N LYS A 159 -3.39 -13.36 -12.17
CA LYS A 159 -4.39 -12.79 -13.07
C LYS A 159 -3.97 -11.50 -13.78
N PHE A 160 -2.78 -10.99 -13.53
CA PHE A 160 -2.34 -9.66 -13.92
C PHE A 160 -1.34 -9.68 -15.07
N GLY A 161 -1.48 -8.71 -15.96
CA GLY A 161 -0.48 -8.36 -16.98
C GLY A 161 -0.54 -9.16 -18.27
N MET A 162 0.20 -8.69 -19.25
CA MET A 162 0.31 -9.24 -20.61
C MET A 162 1.56 -10.10 -20.75
N THR A 163 1.49 -11.16 -21.54
CA THR A 163 2.70 -11.87 -21.99
C THR A 163 3.57 -10.95 -22.84
N LYS A 164 4.83 -11.32 -23.06
CA LYS A 164 5.75 -10.54 -23.89
C LYS A 164 5.22 -10.35 -25.32
N GLU A 165 4.65 -11.40 -25.90
CA GLU A 165 4.07 -11.37 -27.25
C GLU A 165 2.89 -10.41 -27.34
N GLN A 166 1.99 -10.45 -26.36
CA GLN A 166 0.83 -9.55 -26.25
C GLN A 166 1.29 -8.09 -26.08
N LEU A 167 2.29 -7.86 -25.24
CA LEU A 167 2.84 -6.54 -24.98
C LEU A 167 3.48 -5.92 -26.24
N LEU A 168 4.35 -6.67 -26.92
CA LEU A 168 4.98 -6.21 -28.18
C LEU A 168 3.95 -5.92 -29.26
N LYS A 169 2.95 -6.79 -29.43
CA LYS A 169 1.84 -6.59 -30.37
C LYS A 169 1.01 -5.37 -29.99
N GLY A 170 0.70 -5.20 -28.69
CA GLY A 170 -0.05 -4.06 -28.18
C GLY A 170 0.66 -2.72 -28.43
N ILE A 171 1.97 -2.65 -28.19
CA ILE A 171 2.76 -1.45 -28.47
C ILE A 171 2.72 -1.08 -29.98
N GLN A 172 2.88 -2.06 -30.87
CA GLN A 172 2.82 -1.81 -32.32
C GLN A 172 1.44 -1.34 -32.74
N GLU A 173 0.37 -1.94 -32.20
CA GLU A 173 -1.01 -1.55 -32.48
C GLU A 173 -1.32 -0.13 -31.97
N LEU A 174 -0.94 0.19 -30.74
CA LEU A 174 -1.14 1.52 -30.15
C LEU A 174 -0.34 2.60 -30.92
N LYS A 175 0.91 2.32 -31.31
CA LYS A 175 1.72 3.21 -32.17
C LYS A 175 1.02 3.50 -33.51
N ALA A 176 0.52 2.43 -34.18
CA ALA A 176 -0.22 2.58 -35.43
C ALA A 176 -1.52 3.39 -35.28
N GLN A 177 -2.08 3.43 -34.08
CA GLN A 177 -3.28 4.20 -33.72
C GLN A 177 -2.97 5.63 -33.22
N GLY A 178 -1.69 6.04 -33.19
CA GLY A 178 -1.28 7.41 -32.91
C GLY A 178 -0.89 7.70 -31.45
N VAL A 179 -0.77 6.68 -30.59
CA VAL A 179 -0.18 6.83 -29.25
C VAL A 179 1.31 7.22 -29.41
N LYS A 180 1.75 8.20 -28.62
CA LYS A 180 3.06 8.85 -28.77
C LYS A 180 4.07 8.42 -27.71
N HIS A 181 3.59 8.22 -26.47
CA HIS A 181 4.39 7.98 -25.28
C HIS A 181 4.03 6.65 -24.65
N PHE A 182 5.06 5.86 -24.33
CA PHE A 182 4.87 4.50 -23.85
C PHE A 182 5.61 4.28 -22.54
N GLY A 183 4.91 3.64 -21.58
CA GLY A 183 5.50 3.11 -20.38
C GLY A 183 5.38 1.59 -20.30
N VAL A 184 6.25 0.97 -19.52
CA VAL A 184 6.13 -0.42 -19.12
C VAL A 184 6.06 -0.51 -17.61
N HIS A 185 5.26 -1.45 -17.11
CA HIS A 185 4.99 -1.63 -15.70
C HIS A 185 5.03 -3.13 -15.36
N SER A 186 5.51 -3.51 -14.18
CA SER A 186 5.33 -4.86 -13.66
C SER A 186 5.29 -4.86 -12.13
N PHE A 187 4.47 -5.76 -11.58
CA PHE A 187 4.33 -5.98 -10.14
C PHE A 187 4.36 -7.47 -9.86
N LEU A 188 5.49 -7.98 -9.36
CA LEU A 188 5.76 -9.42 -9.26
C LEU A 188 5.73 -9.95 -7.83
N ALA A 189 5.78 -9.08 -6.82
CA ALA A 189 5.79 -9.49 -5.43
C ALA A 189 5.16 -8.44 -4.52
N SER A 190 4.76 -8.85 -3.32
CA SER A 190 4.26 -7.95 -2.28
C SER A 190 4.89 -8.31 -0.94
N ASN A 191 5.36 -7.28 -0.21
CA ASN A 191 6.06 -7.40 1.06
C ASN A 191 7.37 -8.20 0.98
N THR A 192 8.17 -7.94 -0.02
CA THR A 192 9.50 -8.56 -0.16
C THR A 192 10.49 -7.86 0.76
N VAL A 193 11.07 -8.61 1.71
CA VAL A 193 12.01 -8.09 2.71
C VAL A 193 13.43 -8.48 2.29
N THR A 194 13.89 -7.91 1.17
CA THR A 194 15.27 -7.96 0.65
C THR A 194 15.55 -6.75 -0.20
N ASN A 195 16.79 -6.28 -0.19
CA ASN A 195 17.23 -5.16 -1.02
C ASN A 195 17.39 -5.54 -2.50
N ASP A 196 17.32 -6.82 -2.84
CA ASP A 196 17.59 -7.32 -4.20
C ASP A 196 16.36 -7.28 -5.11
N TYR A 197 15.14 -7.19 -4.55
CA TYR A 197 13.89 -7.26 -5.32
C TYR A 197 13.80 -6.20 -6.43
N TYR A 198 13.95 -4.94 -6.08
CA TYR A 198 13.85 -3.86 -7.08
C TYR A 198 15.00 -3.85 -8.09
N PRO A 199 16.26 -4.02 -7.73
CA PRO A 199 17.33 -4.14 -8.70
C PRO A 199 17.09 -5.25 -9.73
N GLU A 200 16.60 -6.42 -9.29
CA GLU A 200 16.28 -7.54 -10.17
C GLU A 200 15.08 -7.23 -11.08
N LEU A 201 13.99 -6.72 -10.54
CA LEU A 201 12.83 -6.29 -11.30
C LEU A 201 13.19 -5.20 -12.31
N ALA A 202 14.00 -4.22 -11.91
CA ALA A 202 14.46 -3.14 -12.76
C ALA A 202 15.28 -3.68 -13.95
N ARG A 203 16.22 -4.57 -13.70
CA ARG A 203 17.03 -5.21 -14.77
C ARG A 203 16.13 -5.89 -15.80
N GLN A 204 15.16 -6.69 -15.36
CA GLN A 204 14.23 -7.37 -16.26
C GLN A 204 13.39 -6.39 -17.11
N LEU A 205 12.91 -5.32 -16.51
CA LEU A 205 12.11 -4.31 -17.23
C LEU A 205 12.97 -3.43 -18.15
N PHE A 206 14.21 -3.18 -17.79
CA PHE A 206 15.15 -2.44 -18.63
C PHE A 206 15.56 -3.26 -19.88
N GLU A 207 15.84 -4.55 -19.70
CA GLU A 207 16.08 -5.48 -20.82
C GLU A 207 14.85 -5.58 -21.73
N LEU A 208 13.64 -5.62 -21.14
CA LEU A 208 12.40 -5.57 -21.92
C LEU A 208 12.27 -4.25 -22.71
N ALA A 209 12.61 -3.10 -22.12
CA ALA A 209 12.54 -1.81 -22.80
C ALA A 209 13.48 -1.74 -23.99
N VAL A 210 14.69 -2.31 -23.87
CA VAL A 210 15.64 -2.44 -25.00
C VAL A 210 15.05 -3.35 -26.08
N GLU A 211 14.53 -4.51 -25.73
CA GLU A 211 13.90 -5.45 -26.67
C GLU A 211 12.70 -4.82 -27.40
N ILE A 212 11.88 -4.02 -26.69
CA ILE A 212 10.78 -3.28 -27.31
C ILE A 212 11.30 -2.32 -28.37
N GLN A 213 12.33 -1.53 -28.07
CA GLN A 213 12.91 -0.61 -29.01
C GLN A 213 13.45 -1.33 -30.25
N GLU A 214 14.18 -2.44 -30.07
CA GLU A 214 14.75 -3.22 -31.18
C GLU A 214 13.65 -3.84 -32.09
N LYS A 215 12.58 -4.38 -31.49
CA LYS A 215 11.53 -5.11 -32.22
C LYS A 215 10.45 -4.21 -32.81
N THR A 216 10.16 -3.09 -32.19
CA THR A 216 9.01 -2.22 -32.56
C THR A 216 9.43 -0.85 -33.06
N GLY A 217 10.69 -0.45 -32.83
CA GLY A 217 11.16 0.90 -33.06
C GLY A 217 10.48 1.95 -32.19
N VAL A 218 9.97 1.54 -30.99
CA VAL A 218 9.40 2.42 -29.98
C VAL A 218 10.36 2.53 -28.80
N ALA A 219 10.84 3.73 -28.52
CA ALA A 219 11.55 4.01 -27.28
C ALA A 219 10.53 4.15 -26.14
N ILE A 220 10.81 3.52 -25.00
CA ILE A 220 9.99 3.63 -23.78
C ILE A 220 10.31 4.94 -23.08
N ASP A 221 9.32 5.72 -22.71
CA ASP A 221 9.47 7.00 -21.99
C ASP A 221 9.70 6.80 -20.49
N PHE A 222 9.08 5.77 -19.90
CA PHE A 222 9.23 5.46 -18.48
C PHE A 222 9.09 3.97 -18.19
N VAL A 223 9.78 3.52 -17.15
CA VAL A 223 9.62 2.20 -16.52
C VAL A 223 9.06 2.38 -15.13
N ASN A 224 7.93 1.73 -14.87
CA ASN A 224 7.26 1.73 -13.57
C ASN A 224 7.55 0.40 -12.84
N LEU A 225 8.33 0.48 -11.76
CA LEU A 225 8.69 -0.66 -10.92
C LEU A 225 7.56 -1.06 -9.95
N SER A 226 6.43 -0.31 -9.97
CA SER A 226 5.28 -0.53 -9.10
C SER A 226 5.64 -0.53 -7.60
N GLY A 227 5.01 -1.40 -6.82
CA GLY A 227 5.28 -1.60 -5.40
C GLY A 227 6.10 -2.87 -5.12
N GLY A 228 5.88 -3.46 -3.96
CA GLY A 228 6.46 -4.75 -3.59
C GLY A 228 7.49 -4.69 -2.48
N ILE A 229 8.23 -3.58 -2.32
CA ILE A 229 9.15 -3.41 -1.18
C ILE A 229 8.37 -3.58 0.12
N GLY A 230 8.81 -4.53 0.94
CA GLY A 230 8.20 -4.88 2.19
C GLY A 230 8.73 -4.11 3.39
N VAL A 231 8.12 -4.39 4.53
CA VAL A 231 8.58 -3.94 5.85
C VAL A 231 8.85 -5.15 6.73
N ASN A 232 9.77 -4.99 7.65
CA ASN A 232 10.16 -6.02 8.60
C ASN A 232 9.11 -6.14 9.72
N TYR A 233 8.00 -6.82 9.47
CA TYR A 233 6.98 -7.05 10.50
C TYR A 233 7.52 -7.82 11.68
N LEU A 234 8.30 -8.87 11.45
CA LEU A 234 8.95 -9.66 12.51
C LEU A 234 10.16 -8.92 13.08
N PRO A 235 10.34 -8.90 14.42
CA PRO A 235 11.49 -8.28 15.04
C PRO A 235 12.86 -8.90 14.65
N SER A 236 12.85 -10.14 14.11
CA SER A 236 14.04 -10.84 13.63
C SER A 236 14.42 -10.49 12.19
N GLN A 237 13.54 -9.84 11.44
CA GLN A 237 13.81 -9.42 10.06
C GLN A 237 14.63 -8.13 10.04
N GLU A 238 15.56 -8.03 9.09
CA GLU A 238 16.23 -6.78 8.76
C GLU A 238 15.30 -5.89 7.90
N ALA A 239 15.34 -4.59 8.16
CA ALA A 239 14.57 -3.64 7.35
C ALA A 239 15.22 -3.44 5.97
N ASN A 240 14.41 -3.26 4.95
CA ASN A 240 14.90 -2.82 3.64
C ASN A 240 15.54 -1.44 3.74
N ASP A 241 16.69 -1.28 3.08
CA ASP A 241 17.40 0.00 2.95
C ASP A 241 17.13 0.58 1.56
N ILE A 242 16.34 1.66 1.53
CA ILE A 242 15.95 2.28 0.26
C ILE A 242 17.13 2.93 -0.48
N ALA A 243 18.18 3.35 0.21
CA ALA A 243 19.37 3.90 -0.42
C ALA A 243 20.15 2.79 -1.17
N VAL A 244 20.31 1.62 -0.54
CA VAL A 244 20.92 0.44 -1.17
C VAL A 244 20.09 -0.03 -2.37
N ILE A 245 18.76 -0.05 -2.23
CA ILE A 245 17.83 -0.41 -3.31
C ILE A 245 17.98 0.58 -4.47
N GLY A 246 17.93 1.89 -4.20
CA GLY A 246 18.07 2.94 -5.21
C GLY A 246 19.39 2.87 -5.97
N GLU A 247 20.50 2.59 -5.27
CA GLU A 247 21.80 2.38 -5.87
C GLU A 247 21.84 1.11 -6.75
N GLY A 248 21.19 0.03 -6.30
CA GLY A 248 21.06 -1.20 -7.09
C GLY A 248 20.30 -0.99 -8.40
N VAL A 249 19.19 -0.23 -8.35
CA VAL A 249 18.43 0.14 -9.56
C VAL A 249 19.24 1.06 -10.46
N HIS A 250 20.00 2.00 -9.90
CA HIS A 250 20.89 2.89 -10.67
C HIS A 250 21.95 2.08 -11.44
N ARG A 251 22.62 1.14 -10.80
CA ARG A 251 23.58 0.25 -11.48
C ARG A 251 22.92 -0.53 -12.62
N ALA A 252 21.73 -1.10 -12.41
CA ALA A 252 21.01 -1.78 -13.48
C ALA A 252 20.63 -0.85 -14.64
N PHE A 253 20.30 0.41 -14.36
CA PHE A 253 20.03 1.44 -15.36
C PHE A 253 21.27 1.74 -16.20
N ASP A 254 22.41 1.98 -15.57
CA ASP A 254 23.68 2.25 -16.23
C ASP A 254 24.19 1.06 -17.07
N ASP A 255 23.97 -0.16 -16.57
CA ASP A 255 24.40 -1.38 -17.25
C ASP A 255 23.55 -1.71 -18.48
N VAL A 256 22.25 -1.39 -18.49
CA VAL A 256 21.30 -1.86 -19.50
C VAL A 256 20.79 -0.73 -20.40
N LEU A 257 20.24 0.35 -19.83
CA LEU A 257 19.58 1.40 -20.60
C LEU A 257 20.55 2.39 -21.21
N VAL A 258 21.59 2.79 -20.51
CA VAL A 258 22.56 3.78 -21.02
C VAL A 258 23.26 3.29 -22.28
N PRO A 259 23.80 2.04 -22.32
CA PRO A 259 24.46 1.53 -23.57
C PRO A 259 23.49 1.36 -24.73
N ALA A 260 22.19 1.15 -24.47
CA ALA A 260 21.15 1.04 -25.47
C ALA A 260 20.63 2.39 -26.00
N GLY A 261 21.19 3.52 -25.52
CA GLY A 261 20.73 4.86 -25.89
C GLY A 261 19.39 5.26 -25.21
N LEU A 262 18.98 4.59 -24.14
CA LEU A 262 17.75 4.82 -23.38
C LEU A 262 18.03 5.53 -22.04
N GLY A 263 19.11 6.29 -21.91
CA GLY A 263 19.52 6.97 -20.69
C GLY A 263 18.58 8.09 -20.22
N GLU A 264 17.55 8.46 -21.00
CA GLU A 264 16.54 9.47 -20.61
C GLU A 264 15.23 8.83 -20.07
N VAL A 265 15.15 7.50 -19.99
CA VAL A 265 13.99 6.78 -19.46
C VAL A 265 13.75 7.18 -18.00
N LYS A 266 12.50 7.55 -17.70
CA LYS A 266 12.10 7.91 -16.34
C LYS A 266 11.79 6.66 -15.53
N ILE A 267 12.05 6.71 -14.23
CA ILE A 267 11.74 5.63 -13.29
C ILE A 267 10.57 6.04 -12.40
N PHE A 268 9.54 5.21 -12.36
CA PHE A 268 8.39 5.37 -11.47
C PHE A 268 8.30 4.22 -10.48
N THR A 269 7.75 4.52 -9.31
CA THR A 269 7.46 3.55 -8.26
C THR A 269 6.04 3.76 -7.74
N GLU A 270 5.40 2.69 -7.21
CA GLU A 270 4.04 2.73 -6.65
C GLU A 270 4.05 2.10 -5.25
N LEU A 271 4.88 2.67 -4.38
CA LEU A 271 5.05 2.16 -3.03
C LEU A 271 3.85 2.54 -2.14
N GLY A 272 3.24 1.55 -1.51
CA GLY A 272 2.19 1.77 -0.51
C GLY A 272 2.66 1.34 0.88
N ARG A 273 2.86 0.03 1.05
CA ARG A 273 3.25 -0.58 2.34
C ARG A 273 4.55 0.01 2.89
N PHE A 274 5.58 0.09 2.07
CA PHE A 274 6.89 0.61 2.47
C PHE A 274 6.81 2.06 2.96
N MET A 275 5.94 2.85 2.35
CA MET A 275 5.75 4.27 2.68
C MET A 275 5.11 4.46 4.05
N LEU A 276 4.08 3.68 4.38
CA LEU A 276 3.19 4.01 5.50
C LEU A 276 3.10 2.96 6.60
N ALA A 277 3.32 1.66 6.33
CA ALA A 277 3.07 0.63 7.34
C ALA A 277 3.77 0.91 8.68
N PRO A 278 5.08 1.25 8.73
CA PRO A 278 5.77 1.52 9.99
C PRO A 278 5.31 2.79 10.71
N HIS A 279 4.61 3.68 10.01
CA HIS A 279 4.16 4.98 10.49
C HIS A 279 2.68 4.97 10.90
N GLY A 280 2.16 3.81 11.28
CA GLY A 280 0.81 3.66 11.83
C GLY A 280 0.73 2.62 12.92
N LEU A 281 -0.09 2.92 13.94
CA LEU A 281 -0.41 2.06 15.05
C LEU A 281 -1.93 1.88 15.11
N LEU A 282 -2.40 0.66 15.39
CA LEU A 282 -3.76 0.45 15.86
C LEU A 282 -3.74 0.47 17.40
N VAL A 283 -4.38 1.49 17.96
CA VAL A 283 -4.51 1.69 19.41
C VAL A 283 -5.77 1.02 19.88
N THR A 284 -5.67 0.17 20.93
CA THR A 284 -6.78 -0.62 21.43
C THR A 284 -6.69 -0.78 22.94
N LYS A 285 -7.84 -0.95 23.58
CA LYS A 285 -7.97 -1.13 25.05
C LYS A 285 -8.34 -2.56 25.39
N VAL A 286 -7.73 -3.10 26.43
CA VAL A 286 -8.11 -4.39 27.01
C VAL A 286 -9.47 -4.28 27.69
N LEU A 287 -10.45 -5.03 27.22
CA LEU A 287 -11.80 -5.10 27.78
C LEU A 287 -11.94 -6.24 28.78
N HIS A 288 -11.39 -7.39 28.43
CA HIS A 288 -11.56 -8.61 29.20
C HIS A 288 -10.30 -9.46 29.22
N ARG A 289 -10.11 -10.17 30.31
CA ARG A 289 -9.13 -11.25 30.44
C ARG A 289 -9.87 -12.56 30.74
N LYS A 290 -9.63 -13.57 29.93
CA LYS A 290 -10.30 -14.86 30.03
C LYS A 290 -9.27 -15.98 30.14
N GLN A 291 -9.44 -16.85 31.11
CA GLN A 291 -8.63 -18.07 31.28
C GLN A 291 -9.50 -19.29 31.02
N THR A 292 -9.09 -20.10 30.04
CA THR A 292 -9.63 -21.45 29.79
C THR A 292 -8.45 -22.41 29.63
N TYR A 293 -8.31 -23.10 28.52
CA TYR A 293 -7.10 -23.87 28.17
C TYR A 293 -5.94 -22.97 27.78
N ARG A 294 -6.21 -21.71 27.44
CA ARG A 294 -5.27 -20.63 27.15
C ARG A 294 -5.69 -19.35 27.84
N THR A 295 -4.76 -18.40 27.93
CA THR A 295 -5.09 -17.05 28.39
C THR A 295 -5.41 -16.18 27.18
N TYR A 296 -6.58 -15.55 27.20
CA TYR A 296 -7.08 -14.64 26.18
C TYR A 296 -7.14 -13.21 26.71
N ILE A 297 -6.58 -12.28 25.97
CA ILE A 297 -6.70 -10.85 26.18
C ILE A 297 -7.67 -10.33 25.14
N GLY A 298 -8.91 -10.04 25.56
CA GLY A 298 -9.96 -9.48 24.70
C GLY A 298 -9.84 -7.97 24.65
N VAL A 299 -9.74 -7.43 23.43
CA VAL A 299 -9.60 -6.00 23.17
C VAL A 299 -10.82 -5.44 22.44
N ASP A 300 -10.99 -4.11 22.45
CA ASP A 300 -12.07 -3.42 21.75
C ASP A 300 -11.89 -3.34 20.22
N ALA A 301 -10.65 -3.47 19.72
CA ALA A 301 -10.40 -3.68 18.31
C ALA A 301 -10.80 -5.10 17.87
N SER A 302 -10.99 -5.27 16.56
CA SER A 302 -11.26 -6.57 15.93
C SER A 302 -10.67 -6.64 14.53
N ALA A 303 -10.83 -7.77 13.84
CA ALA A 303 -10.38 -7.91 12.46
C ALA A 303 -11.05 -6.90 11.50
N VAL A 304 -12.17 -6.27 11.88
CA VAL A 304 -12.76 -5.11 11.17
C VAL A 304 -11.77 -3.94 11.09
N ASN A 305 -10.93 -3.76 12.11
CA ASN A 305 -9.93 -2.70 12.16
C ASN A 305 -8.60 -3.12 11.51
N LEU A 306 -8.23 -4.40 11.64
CA LEU A 306 -7.00 -4.97 11.07
C LEU A 306 -7.22 -6.43 10.69
N MET A 307 -7.60 -6.68 9.43
CA MET A 307 -7.94 -8.04 8.98
C MET A 307 -6.72 -8.93 8.69
N ARG A 308 -5.53 -8.34 8.48
CA ARG A 308 -4.35 -9.07 8.02
C ARG A 308 -3.94 -10.28 8.88
N PRO A 309 -3.97 -10.21 10.23
CA PRO A 309 -3.71 -11.39 11.07
C PRO A 309 -4.74 -12.51 10.86
N ALA A 310 -6.02 -12.16 10.68
CA ALA A 310 -7.09 -13.13 10.47
C ALA A 310 -7.03 -13.78 9.08
N MET A 311 -6.70 -13.00 8.04
CA MET A 311 -6.74 -13.42 6.64
C MET A 311 -5.46 -14.12 6.18
N TYR A 312 -4.30 -13.62 6.61
CA TYR A 312 -2.99 -14.06 6.12
C TYR A 312 -2.11 -14.69 7.21
N ASP A 313 -2.63 -14.86 8.44
CA ASP A 313 -1.82 -15.19 9.63
C ASP A 313 -0.63 -14.21 9.83
N ALA A 314 -0.82 -12.96 9.36
CA ALA A 314 0.22 -11.96 9.34
C ALA A 314 0.63 -11.53 10.74
N TYR A 315 1.93 -11.53 10.99
CA TYR A 315 2.47 -11.03 12.24
C TYR A 315 2.37 -9.50 12.30
N HIS A 316 1.91 -8.99 13.44
CA HIS A 316 2.06 -7.61 13.89
C HIS A 316 2.61 -7.60 15.30
N HIS A 317 3.61 -6.77 15.58
CA HIS A 317 4.13 -6.62 16.92
C HIS A 317 3.11 -5.90 17.81
N ILE A 318 3.01 -6.30 19.07
CA ILE A 318 2.10 -5.70 20.05
C ILE A 318 2.93 -5.21 21.24
N THR A 319 2.72 -3.95 21.64
CA THR A 319 3.33 -3.37 22.83
C THR A 319 2.24 -3.02 23.84
N ASN A 320 2.41 -3.45 25.10
CA ASN A 320 1.58 -2.96 26.20
C ASN A 320 2.14 -1.60 26.66
N MET A 321 1.43 -0.53 26.32
CA MET A 321 1.84 0.85 26.66
C MET A 321 1.63 1.18 28.13
N SER A 322 0.64 0.56 28.78
CA SER A 322 0.30 0.80 30.18
C SER A 322 1.24 0.03 31.13
N ASN A 323 1.76 -1.12 30.72
CA ASN A 323 2.62 -1.98 31.54
C ASN A 323 3.78 -2.59 30.74
N PRO A 324 4.69 -1.77 30.15
CA PRO A 324 5.73 -2.27 29.23
C PRO A 324 6.77 -3.18 29.93
N ASN A 325 6.92 -3.06 31.24
CA ASN A 325 7.87 -3.83 32.04
C ASN A 325 7.19 -4.94 32.87
N GLY A 326 5.93 -5.27 32.57
CA GLY A 326 5.18 -6.32 33.25
C GLY A 326 5.84 -7.68 33.10
N LYS A 327 5.47 -8.62 33.98
CA LYS A 327 5.92 -10.01 33.86
C LYS A 327 5.44 -10.57 32.50
N LEU A 328 6.33 -11.22 31.76
CA LEU A 328 5.98 -11.87 30.51
C LEU A 328 5.03 -13.06 30.74
N GLU A 329 4.03 -13.14 29.92
CA GLU A 329 3.06 -14.24 29.88
C GLU A 329 2.70 -14.61 28.44
N THR A 330 2.37 -15.88 28.22
CA THR A 330 1.96 -16.37 26.90
C THR A 330 0.44 -16.23 26.76
N VAL A 331 0.00 -15.42 25.79
CA VAL A 331 -1.41 -15.07 25.58
C VAL A 331 -1.83 -15.11 24.11
N ASP A 332 -3.13 -15.27 23.89
CA ASP A 332 -3.79 -14.92 22.63
C ASP A 332 -4.42 -13.52 22.79
N VAL A 333 -4.17 -12.59 21.86
CA VAL A 333 -4.86 -11.28 21.81
C VAL A 333 -5.96 -11.38 20.77
N VAL A 334 -7.22 -11.15 21.20
CA VAL A 334 -8.42 -11.45 20.42
C VAL A 334 -9.39 -10.29 20.37
N GLY A 335 -10.07 -10.14 19.24
CA GLY A 335 -11.18 -9.21 19.06
C GLY A 335 -12.53 -9.80 19.50
N SER A 336 -13.59 -9.11 19.13
CA SER A 336 -14.97 -9.37 19.61
C SER A 336 -15.91 -9.92 18.54
N LEU A 337 -15.39 -10.34 17.37
CA LEU A 337 -16.21 -10.91 16.30
C LEU A 337 -16.61 -12.35 16.61
N CYS A 338 -17.77 -12.77 16.11
CA CYS A 338 -18.20 -14.17 16.10
C CYS A 338 -17.42 -14.95 15.00
N GLU A 339 -16.12 -14.74 14.96
CA GLU A 339 -15.17 -15.33 14.03
C GLU A 339 -13.95 -15.84 14.79
N ASN A 340 -13.68 -17.15 14.71
CA ASN A 340 -12.58 -17.74 15.48
C ASN A 340 -11.19 -17.22 15.09
N ASN A 341 -11.03 -16.72 13.88
CA ASN A 341 -9.78 -16.12 13.40
C ASN A 341 -9.61 -14.64 13.78
N ASP A 342 -10.55 -14.04 14.51
CA ASP A 342 -10.42 -12.68 15.05
C ASP A 342 -9.37 -12.63 16.17
N LYS A 343 -8.11 -12.84 15.79
CA LYS A 343 -6.94 -12.92 16.66
C LYS A 343 -5.80 -12.09 16.08
N PHE A 344 -5.34 -11.12 16.87
CA PHE A 344 -4.17 -10.30 16.53
C PHE A 344 -2.86 -11.01 16.86
N ALA A 345 -2.88 -11.90 17.84
CA ALA A 345 -1.75 -12.73 18.25
C ALA A 345 -2.20 -14.07 18.80
N LYS A 346 -1.43 -15.11 18.51
CA LYS A 346 -1.65 -16.48 18.99
C LYS A 346 -0.41 -16.93 19.75
N GLN A 347 -0.58 -17.37 21.01
CA GLN A 347 0.49 -17.86 21.89
C GLN A 347 1.72 -16.95 21.89
N ARG A 348 1.48 -15.63 22.05
CA ARG A 348 2.50 -14.60 22.04
C ARG A 348 2.95 -14.28 23.46
N GLU A 349 4.25 -14.17 23.68
CA GLU A 349 4.80 -13.61 24.91
C GLU A 349 4.61 -12.09 24.90
N LEU A 350 3.85 -11.58 25.87
CA LEU A 350 3.60 -10.16 26.09
C LEU A 350 3.77 -9.83 27.59
N PRO A 351 4.14 -8.57 27.94
CA PRO A 351 4.00 -8.08 29.30
C PRO A 351 2.55 -8.20 29.77
N GLU A 352 2.36 -8.65 31.04
CA GLU A 352 1.04 -8.82 31.66
C GLU A 352 0.10 -7.65 31.31
N ALA A 353 -1.05 -7.99 30.69
CA ALA A 353 -2.06 -7.03 30.30
C ALA A 353 -3.29 -7.16 31.19
N ARG A 354 -3.73 -6.04 31.75
CA ARG A 354 -4.89 -5.93 32.67
C ARG A 354 -6.04 -5.22 31.97
N VAL A 355 -7.24 -5.45 32.45
CA VAL A 355 -8.43 -4.72 31.98
C VAL A 355 -8.19 -3.22 32.14
N GLY A 356 -8.41 -2.48 31.06
CA GLY A 356 -8.17 -1.04 30.97
C GLY A 356 -6.80 -0.66 30.36
N ASP A 357 -5.84 -1.59 30.28
CA ASP A 357 -4.53 -1.31 29.68
C ASP A 357 -4.68 -0.97 28.19
N ILE A 358 -3.82 -0.06 27.70
CA ILE A 358 -3.73 0.32 26.29
C ILE A 358 -2.63 -0.52 25.63
N LEU A 359 -3.02 -1.22 24.60
CA LEU A 359 -2.11 -1.92 23.69
C LEU A 359 -1.99 -1.16 22.37
N VAL A 360 -0.80 -1.20 21.76
CA VAL A 360 -0.62 -0.74 20.38
C VAL A 360 -0.16 -1.89 19.51
N ILE A 361 -0.78 -2.01 18.33
CA ILE A 361 -0.43 -2.98 17.30
C ILE A 361 0.32 -2.22 16.21
N HIS A 362 1.57 -2.61 15.97
CA HIS A 362 2.50 -1.92 15.09
C HIS A 362 2.27 -2.18 13.61
N ASP A 363 2.87 -1.34 12.76
CA ASP A 363 2.92 -1.48 11.30
C ASP A 363 1.55 -1.53 10.62
N THR A 364 0.60 -0.76 11.13
CA THR A 364 -0.78 -0.74 10.63
C THR A 364 -1.08 0.46 9.72
N GLY A 365 -0.07 1.29 9.43
CA GLY A 365 -0.24 2.51 8.63
C GLY A 365 -0.60 2.26 7.15
N ALA A 366 -0.39 1.04 6.66
CA ALA A 366 -0.81 0.62 5.32
C ALA A 366 -1.54 -0.72 5.40
N HIS A 367 -2.60 -0.89 4.60
CA HIS A 367 -3.41 -2.11 4.58
C HIS A 367 -3.98 -2.49 5.97
N GLY A 368 -4.10 -1.52 6.85
CA GLY A 368 -4.81 -1.59 8.12
C GLY A 368 -6.26 -1.15 7.92
N PHE A 369 -6.53 0.15 8.16
CA PHE A 369 -7.87 0.72 7.97
C PHE A 369 -8.44 0.45 6.58
N SER A 370 -7.63 0.58 5.51
CA SER A 370 -8.08 0.45 4.12
C SER A 370 -8.66 -0.94 3.79
N MET A 371 -8.14 -2.00 4.38
CA MET A 371 -8.65 -3.37 4.22
C MET A 371 -9.78 -3.72 5.19
N GLY A 372 -10.22 -2.77 6.00
CA GLY A 372 -11.33 -2.97 6.93
C GLY A 372 -12.63 -3.33 6.21
N TYR A 373 -13.46 -4.10 6.88
CA TYR A 373 -14.76 -4.57 6.42
C TYR A 373 -15.78 -4.43 7.54
N GLN A 374 -17.02 -4.84 7.29
CA GLN A 374 -18.06 -4.88 8.31
C GLN A 374 -18.51 -6.32 8.52
N TYR A 375 -18.48 -6.77 9.78
CA TYR A 375 -18.99 -8.07 10.19
C TYR A 375 -19.57 -7.95 11.61
N ASN A 376 -20.60 -8.70 11.94
CA ASN A 376 -21.40 -8.58 13.17
C ASN A 376 -21.91 -7.15 13.45
N GLY A 377 -22.06 -6.30 12.43
CA GLY A 377 -22.44 -4.90 12.62
C GLY A 377 -21.39 -4.07 13.37
N ARG A 378 -20.13 -4.51 13.43
CA ARG A 378 -19.06 -3.71 14.05
C ARG A 378 -18.74 -2.51 13.17
N LEU A 379 -18.73 -1.35 13.80
CA LEU A 379 -18.45 -0.07 13.16
C LEU A 379 -16.93 0.12 12.99
N ARG A 380 -16.56 0.86 11.95
CA ARG A 380 -15.16 1.17 11.68
C ARG A 380 -14.64 2.25 12.63
N SER A 381 -13.39 2.12 13.01
CA SER A 381 -12.72 3.01 13.95
C SER A 381 -12.38 4.39 13.38
N ALA A 382 -12.01 5.33 14.23
CA ALA A 382 -11.44 6.62 13.83
C ALA A 382 -10.02 6.46 13.26
N GLU A 383 -9.59 7.50 12.52
CA GLU A 383 -8.20 7.72 12.12
C GLU A 383 -7.72 9.07 12.67
N ILE A 384 -6.56 9.06 13.32
CA ILE A 384 -5.96 10.22 13.99
C ILE A 384 -4.55 10.44 13.45
N LEU A 385 -4.19 11.67 13.17
CA LEU A 385 -2.85 12.08 12.77
C LEU A 385 -2.12 12.66 13.99
N TYR A 386 -1.00 12.07 14.35
CA TYR A 386 -0.04 12.62 15.30
C TYR A 386 0.92 13.53 14.52
N GLN A 387 0.79 14.83 14.71
CA GLN A 387 1.43 15.87 13.92
C GLN A 387 2.88 16.10 14.38
N GLU A 388 3.71 16.73 13.53
CA GLU A 388 5.11 17.03 13.84
C GLU A 388 5.27 17.92 15.06
N ASP A 389 4.28 18.72 15.41
CA ASP A 389 4.27 19.59 16.60
C ASP A 389 3.85 18.89 17.90
N GLY A 390 3.58 17.57 17.83
CA GLY A 390 3.14 16.76 18.98
C GLY A 390 1.64 16.82 19.24
N THR A 391 0.85 17.49 18.42
CA THR A 391 -0.62 17.52 18.55
C THR A 391 -1.26 16.34 17.83
N ALA A 392 -2.46 15.95 18.29
CA ALA A 392 -3.26 14.92 17.64
C ALA A 392 -4.48 15.54 16.96
N ARG A 393 -4.69 15.19 15.67
CA ARG A 393 -5.80 15.68 14.87
C ARG A 393 -6.66 14.55 14.35
N LEU A 394 -7.97 14.62 14.60
CA LEU A 394 -8.94 13.70 13.99
C LEU A 394 -8.98 13.94 12.47
N ILE A 395 -8.66 12.91 11.68
CA ILE A 395 -8.67 12.96 10.21
C ILE A 395 -9.79 12.14 9.59
N ARG A 396 -10.35 11.21 10.35
CA ARG A 396 -11.60 10.50 10.07
C ARG A 396 -12.27 10.17 11.41
N ARG A 397 -13.54 10.53 11.58
CA ARG A 397 -14.30 10.08 12.75
C ARG A 397 -14.60 8.58 12.69
N ALA A 398 -14.84 7.97 13.82
CA ALA A 398 -15.42 6.62 13.86
C ALA A 398 -16.81 6.61 13.21
N GLU A 399 -17.20 5.47 12.66
CA GLU A 399 -18.58 5.25 12.24
C GLU A 399 -19.53 5.26 13.45
N ILE A 400 -20.74 5.71 13.20
CA ILE A 400 -21.89 5.62 14.10
C ILE A 400 -22.95 4.69 13.48
N PRO A 401 -23.94 4.20 14.23
CA PRO A 401 -24.96 3.30 13.68
C PRO A 401 -25.65 3.83 12.42
N GLU A 402 -25.87 5.13 12.33
CA GLU A 402 -26.49 5.80 11.17
C GLU A 402 -25.64 5.61 9.90
N ASP A 403 -24.31 5.59 9.98
CA ASP A 403 -23.45 5.31 8.82
C ASP A 403 -23.65 3.88 8.31
N TYR A 404 -23.85 2.93 9.23
CA TYR A 404 -24.09 1.51 8.88
C TYR A 404 -25.42 1.35 8.16
N PHE A 405 -26.44 2.10 8.55
CA PHE A 405 -27.77 2.02 7.99
C PHE A 405 -27.98 2.95 6.77
N ALA A 406 -27.04 3.84 6.49
CA ALA A 406 -27.18 4.91 5.48
C ALA A 406 -27.59 4.45 4.05
N THR A 407 -27.34 3.19 3.72
CA THR A 407 -27.65 2.61 2.40
C THR A 407 -28.82 1.63 2.42
N ILE A 408 -29.49 1.44 3.56
CA ILE A 408 -30.64 0.52 3.70
C ILE A 408 -31.92 1.31 3.44
N GLU A 409 -32.59 1.01 2.33
CA GLU A 409 -33.85 1.66 2.00
C GLU A 409 -35.00 1.19 2.91
N GLY A 410 -35.84 2.12 3.32
CA GLY A 410 -37.03 1.84 4.11
C GLY A 410 -36.77 1.41 5.57
N PHE A 411 -35.53 1.58 6.06
CA PHE A 411 -35.20 1.40 7.46
C PHE A 411 -35.09 2.77 8.14
N ASP A 412 -36.01 3.06 9.04
CA ASP A 412 -35.98 4.23 9.90
C ASP A 412 -35.33 3.84 11.22
N PHE A 413 -34.30 4.56 11.61
CA PHE A 413 -33.50 4.26 12.82
C PHE A 413 -34.02 5.03 14.06
N ASP A 414 -34.99 5.96 13.90
CA ASP A 414 -35.57 6.78 14.98
C ASP A 414 -36.46 5.99 15.94
#